data_066b3095a5483959d9263a5e428a20e2
#
_entry.id   066b3095a5483959d9263a5e428a20e2
#
_cell.length_a   1.000
_cell.length_b   1.000
_cell.length_c   1.000
_cell.angle_alpha   90.00
_cell.angle_beta   90.00
_cell.angle_gamma   90.00
#
_symmetry.space_group_name_H-M   'P 1'
#
loop_
_entity.id
_entity.type
_entity.pdbx_description
1 polymer ?
#
loop_
_entity_poly.entity_id
_entity_poly.type
_entity_poly.pdbx_seq_one_letter_code
_entity_poly.pdbx_strand_id
1 'polypeptide(L)'
;VHETSAGGLVIDGIDGPKESQVAALIGRIDRRGRMLWSLPKGHIEMGETAEQTAVREVAEETGVQGSVLAALGSIDYWFVTEGRRVHKTVHHYLMRFLGGELSDEDVEVTEVAWVPLKELPSRLAYADERRLAEVAGELIDKLHAHGPSALPPIPRSSPRRRPQTHSHTRNRRPDERARPSQGDEWGKTQPGRRTNGCGQGS
;
A
#
# COMPACT_ATOMS: atom_id res chain seq x y z
N VAL A 1 -6.50 -7.05 -10.65
CA VAL A 1 -5.42 -6.73 -9.67
C VAL A 1 -6.07 -6.12 -8.44
N HIS A 2 -5.60 -6.49 -7.25
CA HIS A 2 -6.03 -5.94 -5.97
C HIS A 2 -4.85 -5.24 -5.29
N GLU A 3 -5.03 -3.98 -4.94
CA GLU A 3 -4.07 -3.17 -4.21
C GLU A 3 -4.58 -2.87 -2.81
N THR A 4 -3.69 -2.89 -1.83
CA THR A 4 -4.03 -2.61 -0.44
C THR A 4 -3.16 -1.46 0.08
N SER A 5 -3.81 -0.49 0.69
CA SER A 5 -3.20 0.67 1.33
C SER A 5 -3.69 0.81 2.75
N ALA A 6 -3.00 1.62 3.54
CA ALA A 6 -3.44 2.01 4.85
C ALA A 6 -3.11 3.48 5.14
N GLY A 7 -3.88 4.08 6.01
CA GLY A 7 -3.69 5.46 6.41
C GLY A 7 -4.29 5.75 7.77
N GLY A 8 -4.19 6.98 8.21
CA GLY A 8 -4.59 7.34 9.55
C GLY A 8 -5.14 8.76 9.69
N LEU A 9 -6.03 8.90 10.63
CA LEU A 9 -6.53 10.17 11.12
C LEU A 9 -5.88 10.44 12.48
N VAL A 10 -4.84 11.26 12.47
CA VAL A 10 -4.09 11.64 13.69
C VAL A 10 -4.74 12.84 14.32
N ILE A 11 -5.08 12.71 15.59
CA ILE A 11 -5.70 13.77 16.39
C ILE A 11 -4.72 14.27 17.43
N ASP A 12 -4.39 15.56 17.34
CA ASP A 12 -3.72 16.28 18.42
C ASP A 12 -4.78 16.83 19.40
N GLY A 13 -4.51 16.69 20.69
CA GLY A 13 -5.44 17.08 21.74
C GLY A 13 -6.60 16.09 21.95
N ILE A 14 -6.44 14.83 21.58
CA ILE A 14 -7.51 13.81 21.65
C ILE A 14 -8.07 13.61 23.06
N ASP A 15 -7.26 13.82 24.10
CA ASP A 15 -7.68 13.69 25.50
C ASP A 15 -8.27 15.01 26.08
N GLY A 16 -8.18 16.09 25.32
CA GLY A 16 -8.69 17.40 25.71
C GLY A 16 -10.10 17.69 25.19
N PRO A 17 -10.52 18.96 25.33
CA PRO A 17 -11.84 19.38 24.86
C PRO A 17 -11.99 19.19 23.34
N LYS A 18 -13.18 18.81 22.91
CA LYS A 18 -13.47 18.53 21.50
C LYS A 18 -13.20 19.74 20.59
N GLU A 19 -13.43 20.95 21.11
CA GLU A 19 -13.21 22.22 20.41
C GLU A 19 -11.74 22.50 20.09
N SER A 20 -10.83 21.89 20.83
CA SER A 20 -9.37 22.05 20.67
C SER A 20 -8.74 20.93 19.84
N GLN A 21 -9.50 19.89 19.48
CA GLN A 21 -8.98 18.76 18.73
C GLN A 21 -8.77 19.11 17.27
N VAL A 22 -7.59 18.76 16.75
CA VAL A 22 -7.20 18.98 15.35
C VAL A 22 -6.68 17.71 14.73
N ALA A 23 -6.94 17.55 13.44
CA ALA A 23 -6.51 16.42 12.63
C ALA A 23 -5.50 16.83 11.58
N ALA A 24 -4.49 16.00 11.33
CA ALA A 24 -3.53 16.22 10.26
C ALA A 24 -4.11 15.75 8.91
N LEU A 25 -4.29 16.68 7.99
CA LEU A 25 -4.73 16.41 6.63
C LEU A 25 -3.66 16.77 5.61
N ILE A 26 -3.69 16.08 4.47
CA ILE A 26 -2.90 16.41 3.29
C ILE A 26 -3.77 17.06 2.23
N GLY A 27 -3.20 17.99 1.50
CA GLY A 27 -3.82 18.66 0.36
C GLY A 27 -3.08 18.34 -0.93
N ARG A 28 -3.83 18.00 -1.98
CA ARG A 28 -3.33 17.82 -3.34
C ARG A 28 -4.12 18.68 -4.29
N ILE A 29 -3.43 19.30 -5.26
CA ILE A 29 -4.09 20.09 -6.30
C ILE A 29 -4.55 19.15 -7.41
N ASP A 30 -5.83 19.21 -7.75
CA ASP A 30 -6.41 18.44 -8.86
C ASP A 30 -6.06 19.07 -10.22
N ARG A 31 -6.42 18.40 -11.32
CA ARG A 31 -6.19 18.88 -12.68
C ARG A 31 -6.86 20.21 -13.00
N ARG A 32 -7.82 20.64 -12.18
CA ARG A 32 -8.55 21.91 -12.31
C ARG A 32 -8.00 23.02 -11.41
N GLY A 33 -6.88 22.73 -10.71
CA GLY A 33 -6.24 23.68 -9.80
C GLY A 33 -6.92 23.82 -8.43
N ARG A 34 -7.83 22.88 -8.06
CA ARG A 34 -8.52 22.93 -6.77
C ARG A 34 -7.76 22.11 -5.74
N MET A 35 -7.63 22.66 -4.52
CA MET A 35 -7.07 21.94 -3.40
C MET A 35 -8.07 20.89 -2.89
N LEU A 36 -7.68 19.64 -2.91
CA LEU A 36 -8.45 18.51 -2.36
C LEU A 36 -7.79 18.02 -1.08
N TRP A 37 -8.49 18.18 0.03
CA TRP A 37 -8.05 17.71 1.34
C TRP A 37 -8.46 16.25 1.55
N SER A 38 -7.54 15.45 2.07
CA SER A 38 -7.74 14.03 2.32
C SER A 38 -6.91 13.53 3.49
N LEU A 39 -7.21 12.30 3.91
CA LEU A 39 -6.43 11.59 4.93
C LEU A 39 -5.13 11.06 4.30
N PRO A 40 -3.99 11.17 5.02
CA PRO A 40 -2.72 10.59 4.59
C PRO A 40 -2.83 9.06 4.52
N LYS A 41 -2.28 8.47 3.45
CA LYS A 41 -2.34 7.03 3.20
C LYS A 41 -1.35 6.61 2.12
N GLY A 42 -0.93 5.36 2.15
CA GLY A 42 -0.11 4.79 1.09
C GLY A 42 -0.12 3.28 1.06
N HIS A 43 0.65 2.71 0.15
CA HIS A 43 0.68 1.27 -0.09
C HIS A 43 1.30 0.49 1.08
N ILE A 44 0.70 -0.67 1.39
CA ILE A 44 1.27 -1.62 2.33
C ILE A 44 2.49 -2.27 1.68
N GLU A 45 3.66 -2.07 2.28
CA GLU A 45 4.91 -2.66 1.81
C GLU A 45 5.05 -4.12 2.27
N MET A 46 6.01 -4.81 1.65
CA MET A 46 6.33 -6.19 2.01
C MET A 46 6.81 -6.27 3.45
N GLY A 47 6.19 -7.14 4.22
CA GLY A 47 6.50 -7.35 5.64
C GLY A 47 5.78 -6.42 6.60
N GLU A 48 5.05 -5.41 6.10
CA GLU A 48 4.25 -4.52 6.94
C GLU A 48 2.84 -5.05 7.19
N THR A 49 2.32 -4.76 8.37
CA THR A 49 0.89 -4.81 8.66
C THR A 49 0.22 -3.51 8.23
N ALA A 50 -1.11 -3.51 8.10
CA ALA A 50 -1.85 -2.29 7.77
C ALA A 50 -1.62 -1.17 8.81
N GLU A 51 -1.56 -1.52 10.09
CA GLU A 51 -1.30 -0.58 11.19
C GLU A 51 0.09 0.05 11.09
N GLN A 52 1.11 -0.75 10.79
CA GLN A 52 2.49 -0.27 10.60
C GLN A 52 2.58 0.67 9.40
N THR A 53 1.90 0.33 8.31
CA THR A 53 1.82 1.19 7.12
C THR A 53 1.15 2.51 7.45
N ALA A 54 0.03 2.50 8.18
CA ALA A 54 -0.66 3.73 8.58
C ALA A 54 0.25 4.66 9.37
N VAL A 55 1.01 4.13 10.33
CA VAL A 55 1.99 4.92 11.11
C VAL A 55 3.08 5.50 10.21
N ARG A 56 3.64 4.70 9.32
CA ARG A 56 4.71 5.14 8.39
C ARG A 56 4.19 6.20 7.40
N GLU A 57 3.07 5.96 6.74
CA GLU A 57 2.53 6.88 5.74
C GLU A 57 2.10 8.22 6.33
N VAL A 58 1.50 8.21 7.53
CA VAL A 58 1.20 9.45 8.25
C VAL A 58 2.48 10.25 8.50
N ALA A 59 3.55 9.60 8.95
CA ALA A 59 4.82 10.26 9.19
C ALA A 59 5.46 10.79 7.90
N GLU A 60 5.42 10.02 6.81
CA GLU A 60 5.99 10.42 5.52
C GLU A 60 5.21 11.57 4.87
N GLU A 61 3.89 11.48 4.82
CA GLU A 61 3.05 12.49 4.14
C GLU A 61 2.82 13.76 4.98
N THR A 62 2.88 13.69 6.31
CA THR A 62 2.56 14.83 7.18
C THR A 62 3.69 15.30 8.08
N GLY A 63 4.72 14.49 8.32
CA GLY A 63 5.80 14.78 9.27
C GLY A 63 5.49 14.46 10.71
N VAL A 64 4.28 14.00 11.05
CA VAL A 64 3.90 13.74 12.44
C VAL A 64 3.92 12.25 12.79
N GLN A 65 4.23 11.98 14.05
CA GLN A 65 4.20 10.64 14.63
C GLN A 65 2.89 10.39 15.36
N GLY A 66 2.27 9.25 15.09
CA GLY A 66 1.05 8.84 15.75
C GLY A 66 1.08 7.39 16.20
N SER A 67 0.23 7.05 17.15
CA SER A 67 -0.02 5.67 17.56
C SER A 67 -1.46 5.26 17.29
N VAL A 68 -1.66 4.04 16.82
CA VAL A 68 -2.99 3.52 16.48
C VAL A 68 -3.82 3.28 17.73
N LEU A 69 -5.02 3.86 17.78
CA LEU A 69 -6.00 3.67 18.86
C LEU A 69 -7.12 2.71 18.47
N ALA A 70 -7.65 2.84 17.25
CA ALA A 70 -8.78 2.05 16.77
C ALA A 70 -8.81 2.01 15.25
N ALA A 71 -9.46 0.99 14.69
CA ALA A 71 -9.81 0.97 13.28
C ALA A 71 -11.01 1.86 13.02
N LEU A 72 -10.96 2.67 11.96
CA LEU A 72 -12.09 3.48 11.49
C LEU A 72 -12.92 2.74 10.45
N GLY A 73 -12.30 1.85 9.69
CA GLY A 73 -12.92 1.11 8.61
C GLY A 73 -12.08 1.10 7.34
N SER A 74 -12.63 0.50 6.30
CA SER A 74 -11.99 0.40 4.99
C SER A 74 -12.83 1.10 3.93
N ILE A 75 -12.14 1.68 2.96
CA ILE A 75 -12.73 2.23 1.75
C ILE A 75 -12.32 1.37 0.58
N ASP A 76 -13.30 0.90 -0.19
CA ASP A 76 -13.07 0.10 -1.39
C ASP A 76 -13.48 0.89 -2.63
N TYR A 77 -12.63 0.91 -3.64
CA TYR A 77 -12.96 1.51 -4.93
C TYR A 77 -12.26 0.82 -6.09
N TRP A 78 -12.82 1.03 -7.28
CA TRP A 78 -12.27 0.51 -8.51
C TRP A 78 -11.79 1.66 -9.40
N PHE A 79 -10.66 1.45 -10.03
CA PHE A 79 -10.16 2.38 -11.05
C PHE A 79 -9.55 1.61 -12.22
N VAL A 80 -9.38 2.29 -13.34
CA VAL A 80 -8.74 1.73 -14.53
C VAL A 80 -7.41 2.44 -14.74
N THR A 81 -6.35 1.67 -14.83
CA THR A 81 -5.02 2.15 -15.19
C THR A 81 -4.41 1.21 -16.21
N GLU A 82 -3.75 1.76 -17.23
CA GLU A 82 -3.14 0.99 -18.31
C GLU A 82 -4.06 -0.08 -18.93
N GLY A 83 -5.36 0.22 -19.04
CA GLY A 83 -6.36 -0.69 -19.57
C GLY A 83 -6.74 -1.85 -18.64
N ARG A 84 -6.25 -1.85 -17.40
CA ARG A 84 -6.57 -2.87 -16.38
C ARG A 84 -7.46 -2.31 -15.30
N ARG A 85 -8.46 -3.09 -14.90
CA ARG A 85 -9.30 -2.78 -13.75
C ARG A 85 -8.59 -3.18 -12.46
N VAL A 86 -8.43 -2.22 -11.56
CA VAL A 86 -7.79 -2.40 -10.25
C VAL A 86 -8.81 -2.17 -9.15
N HIS A 87 -8.90 -3.11 -8.22
CA HIS A 87 -9.62 -2.97 -6.97
C HIS A 87 -8.66 -2.49 -5.91
N LYS A 88 -8.98 -1.41 -5.21
CA LYS A 88 -8.17 -0.89 -4.13
C LYS A 88 -8.96 -0.84 -2.84
N THR A 89 -8.36 -1.40 -1.79
CA THR A 89 -8.84 -1.33 -0.41
C THR A 89 -7.89 -0.45 0.40
N VAL A 90 -8.43 0.52 1.12
CA VAL A 90 -7.65 1.40 2.00
C VAL A 90 -8.16 1.26 3.43
N HIS A 91 -7.31 0.74 4.32
CA HIS A 91 -7.60 0.63 5.74
C HIS A 91 -7.25 1.92 6.45
N HIS A 92 -8.17 2.46 7.25
CA HIS A 92 -7.95 3.71 8.00
C HIS A 92 -8.04 3.47 9.50
N TYR A 93 -7.18 4.18 10.25
CA TYR A 93 -7.08 4.09 11.70
C TYR A 93 -7.20 5.45 12.37
N LEU A 94 -7.85 5.48 13.52
CA LEU A 94 -7.79 6.59 14.45
C LEU A 94 -6.47 6.53 15.20
N MET A 95 -5.74 7.63 15.23
CA MET A 95 -4.40 7.69 15.80
C MET A 95 -4.27 8.86 16.79
N ARG A 96 -3.52 8.60 17.85
CA ARG A 96 -3.10 9.62 18.82
C ARG A 96 -1.83 10.30 18.32
N PHE A 97 -1.79 11.61 18.32
CA PHE A 97 -0.57 12.38 18.08
C PHE A 97 0.46 12.15 19.17
N LEU A 98 1.69 11.82 18.79
CA LEU A 98 2.80 11.60 19.70
C LEU A 98 3.85 12.72 19.64
N GLY A 99 4.03 13.35 18.50
CA GLY A 99 5.05 14.37 18.27
C GLY A 99 5.35 14.60 16.79
N GLY A 100 6.33 15.43 16.53
CA GLY A 100 6.70 15.85 15.19
C GLY A 100 6.06 17.18 14.79
N GLU A 101 6.50 17.70 13.68
CA GLU A 101 6.01 18.94 13.07
C GLU A 101 5.49 18.67 11.68
N LEU A 102 4.43 19.38 11.27
CA LEU A 102 3.90 19.27 9.91
C LEU A 102 4.97 19.63 8.89
N SER A 103 5.10 18.79 7.87
CA SER A 103 6.03 18.96 6.76
C SER A 103 5.36 18.54 5.46
N ASP A 104 5.51 19.33 4.42
CA ASP A 104 5.06 19.10 3.05
C ASP A 104 6.19 18.66 2.11
N GLU A 105 7.26 18.09 2.67
CA GLU A 105 8.42 17.65 1.90
C GLU A 105 8.13 16.43 1.00
N ASP A 106 7.06 15.70 1.26
CA ASP A 106 6.63 14.59 0.42
C ASP A 106 6.20 15.12 -0.97
N VAL A 107 6.78 14.55 -2.02
CA VAL A 107 6.54 14.99 -3.42
C VAL A 107 5.10 14.78 -3.89
N GLU A 108 4.36 13.90 -3.25
CA GLU A 108 2.96 13.62 -3.56
C GLU A 108 1.97 14.57 -2.88
N VAL A 109 2.45 15.40 -1.96
CA VAL A 109 1.66 16.31 -1.14
C VAL A 109 1.96 17.76 -1.53
N THR A 110 0.91 18.56 -1.69
CA THR A 110 1.05 19.99 -1.99
C THR A 110 1.06 20.82 -0.70
N GLU A 111 0.26 20.43 0.28
CA GLU A 111 0.11 21.15 1.54
C GLU A 111 -0.27 20.17 2.66
N VAL A 112 0.12 20.50 3.89
CA VAL A 112 -0.26 19.76 5.10
C VAL A 112 -0.81 20.75 6.11
N ALA A 113 -1.89 20.40 6.80
CA ALA A 113 -2.51 21.29 7.78
C ALA A 113 -3.12 20.54 8.96
N TRP A 114 -3.08 21.18 10.14
CA TRP A 114 -3.95 20.85 11.26
C TRP A 114 -5.33 21.46 11.02
N VAL A 115 -6.35 20.63 10.93
CA VAL A 115 -7.73 21.03 10.68
C VAL A 115 -8.58 20.69 11.90
N PRO A 116 -9.36 21.63 12.44
CA PRO A 116 -10.26 21.35 13.56
C PRO A 116 -11.16 20.15 13.25
N LEU A 117 -11.32 19.26 14.22
CA LEU A 117 -12.11 18.03 14.04
C LEU A 117 -13.54 18.34 13.57
N LYS A 118 -14.15 19.41 14.08
CA LYS A 118 -15.49 19.89 13.70
C LYS A 118 -15.60 20.35 12.24
N GLU A 119 -14.48 20.70 11.60
CA GLU A 119 -14.44 21.17 10.21
C GLU A 119 -14.18 20.04 9.20
N LEU A 120 -13.85 18.82 9.64
CA LEU A 120 -13.58 17.70 8.75
C LEU A 120 -14.72 17.41 7.76
N PRO A 121 -16.01 17.45 8.15
CA PRO A 121 -17.10 17.23 7.21
C PRO A 121 -17.15 18.22 6.05
N SER A 122 -16.70 19.46 6.26
CA SER A 122 -16.66 20.48 5.22
C SER A 122 -15.33 20.55 4.45
N ARG A 123 -14.25 20.04 5.05
CA ARG A 123 -12.90 20.12 4.47
C ARG A 123 -12.52 18.89 3.65
N LEU A 124 -12.88 17.68 4.09
CA LEU A 124 -12.58 16.46 3.37
C LEU A 124 -13.30 16.41 2.02
N ALA A 125 -12.54 16.17 0.96
CA ALA A 125 -13.06 16.16 -0.40
C ALA A 125 -13.92 14.92 -0.72
N TYR A 126 -13.66 13.80 -0.05
CA TYR A 126 -14.27 12.51 -0.37
C TYR A 126 -15.33 12.09 0.65
N ALA A 127 -16.50 11.68 0.15
CA ALA A 127 -17.64 11.28 1.00
C ALA A 127 -17.32 10.10 1.93
N ASP A 128 -16.54 9.13 1.46
CA ASP A 128 -16.16 7.98 2.28
C ASP A 128 -15.23 8.37 3.42
N GLU A 129 -14.31 9.30 3.20
CA GLU A 129 -13.46 9.84 4.27
C GLU A 129 -14.25 10.69 5.27
N ARG A 130 -15.25 11.45 4.83
CA ARG A 130 -16.16 12.17 5.73
C ARG A 130 -16.91 11.23 6.66
N ARG A 131 -17.33 10.07 6.16
CA ARG A 131 -17.97 9.02 6.97
C ARG A 131 -17.00 8.46 8.02
N LEU A 132 -15.74 8.22 7.66
CA LEU A 132 -14.71 7.80 8.62
C LEU A 132 -14.45 8.86 9.69
N ALA A 133 -14.50 10.14 9.33
CA ALA A 133 -14.39 11.23 10.30
C ALA A 133 -15.56 11.24 11.32
N GLU A 134 -16.77 10.92 10.91
CA GLU A 134 -17.92 10.74 11.80
C GLU A 134 -17.69 9.56 12.76
N VAL A 135 -17.21 8.42 12.27
CA VAL A 135 -16.83 7.27 13.10
C VAL A 135 -15.76 7.65 14.10
N ALA A 136 -14.76 8.42 13.70
CA ALA A 136 -13.72 8.93 14.60
C ALA A 136 -14.31 9.79 15.73
N GLY A 137 -15.23 10.68 15.42
CA GLY A 137 -15.94 11.49 16.41
C GLY A 137 -16.69 10.64 17.44
N GLU A 138 -17.39 9.60 17.01
CA GLU A 138 -18.09 8.67 17.89
C GLU A 138 -17.13 7.89 18.80
N LEU A 139 -15.99 7.42 18.25
CA LEU A 139 -14.97 6.72 19.03
C LEU A 139 -14.28 7.62 20.05
N ILE A 140 -14.04 8.88 19.72
CA ILE A 140 -13.48 9.86 20.63
C ILE A 140 -14.47 10.15 21.77
N ASP A 141 -15.75 10.26 21.49
CA ASP A 141 -16.79 10.42 22.51
C ASP A 141 -16.83 9.23 23.47
N LYS A 142 -16.72 7.99 22.96
CA LYS A 142 -16.61 6.78 23.78
C LYS A 142 -15.34 6.77 24.63
N LEU A 143 -14.22 7.19 24.06
CA LEU A 143 -12.93 7.29 24.76
C LEU A 143 -13.05 8.26 25.95
N HIS A 144 -13.68 9.41 25.75
CA HIS A 144 -13.88 10.43 26.80
C HIS A 144 -14.85 9.96 27.89
N ALA A 145 -15.91 9.26 27.50
CA ALA A 145 -16.94 8.81 28.43
C ALA A 145 -16.51 7.60 29.28
N HIS A 146 -15.77 6.67 28.72
CA HIS A 146 -15.53 5.33 29.29
C HIS A 146 -14.05 4.90 29.29
N GLY A 147 -13.15 5.72 28.76
CA GLY A 147 -11.72 5.42 28.66
C GLY A 147 -11.33 4.52 27.51
N PRO A 148 -10.03 4.16 27.40
CA PRO A 148 -9.49 3.40 26.27
C PRO A 148 -10.10 2.02 26.08
N SER A 149 -10.58 1.38 27.14
CA SER A 149 -11.22 0.06 27.10
C SER A 149 -12.56 0.05 26.34
N ALA A 150 -13.18 1.21 26.14
CA ALA A 150 -14.41 1.35 25.36
C ALA A 150 -14.18 1.30 23.83
N LEU A 151 -12.94 1.47 23.38
CA LEU A 151 -12.60 1.35 21.97
C LEU A 151 -12.64 -0.12 21.54
N PRO A 152 -13.19 -0.42 20.34
CA PRO A 152 -13.19 -1.78 19.83
C PRO A 152 -11.76 -2.28 19.63
N PRO A 153 -11.50 -3.60 19.79
CA PRO A 153 -10.20 -4.17 19.54
C PRO A 153 -9.81 -3.97 18.06
N ILE A 154 -8.54 -3.67 17.83
CA ILE A 154 -8.02 -3.50 16.47
C ILE A 154 -7.97 -4.89 15.83
N PRO A 155 -8.59 -5.10 14.65
CA PRO A 155 -8.48 -6.35 13.92
C PRO A 155 -7.01 -6.64 13.61
N ARG A 156 -6.55 -7.84 13.95
CA ARG A 156 -5.16 -8.24 13.65
C ARG A 156 -4.98 -8.35 12.14
N SER A 157 -4.16 -7.49 11.56
CA SER A 157 -3.72 -7.64 10.19
C SER A 157 -2.42 -8.46 10.13
N SER A 158 -2.31 -9.28 9.09
CA SER A 158 -1.09 -10.05 8.84
C SER A 158 -0.13 -9.24 7.98
N PRO A 159 1.20 -9.39 8.19
CA PRO A 159 2.17 -8.76 7.32
C PRO A 159 1.99 -9.19 5.86
N ARG A 160 2.12 -8.24 4.93
CA ARG A 160 2.06 -8.52 3.51
C ARG A 160 3.14 -9.52 3.12
N ARG A 161 2.75 -10.66 2.56
CA ARG A 161 3.66 -11.72 2.09
C ARG A 161 3.84 -11.64 0.56
N ARG A 162 5.01 -12.05 0.08
CA ARG A 162 5.20 -12.29 -1.34
C ARG A 162 4.22 -13.38 -1.82
N PRO A 163 3.62 -13.25 -3.01
CA PRO A 163 2.92 -14.35 -3.63
C PRO A 163 3.90 -15.53 -3.74
N GLN A 164 3.55 -16.65 -3.14
CA GLN A 164 4.32 -17.88 -3.36
C GLN A 164 4.02 -18.33 -4.79
N THR A 165 4.97 -18.13 -5.69
CA THR A 165 4.96 -18.80 -6.99
C THR A 165 5.25 -20.27 -6.72
N HIS A 166 4.20 -21.09 -6.67
CA HIS A 166 4.38 -22.54 -6.73
C HIS A 166 4.86 -22.88 -8.15
N SER A 167 6.17 -22.92 -8.33
CA SER A 167 6.76 -23.61 -9.46
C SER A 167 6.52 -25.11 -9.23
N HIS A 168 5.47 -25.63 -9.86
CA HIS A 168 5.34 -27.07 -10.04
C HIS A 168 6.45 -27.54 -10.98
N THR A 169 7.62 -27.78 -10.43
CA THR A 169 8.60 -28.67 -11.05
C THR A 169 7.98 -30.07 -11.02
N ARG A 170 7.29 -30.44 -12.10
CA ARG A 170 7.01 -31.83 -12.36
C ARG A 170 8.36 -32.53 -12.50
N ASN A 171 8.77 -33.23 -11.47
CA ASN A 171 9.79 -34.27 -11.54
C ASN A 171 9.30 -35.34 -12.51
N ARG A 172 9.70 -35.26 -13.80
CA ARG A 172 9.69 -36.40 -14.69
C ARG A 172 10.79 -37.32 -14.20
N ARG A 173 10.39 -38.44 -13.57
CA ARG A 173 11.28 -39.59 -13.38
C ARG A 173 11.78 -40.04 -14.75
N PRO A 174 13.09 -40.36 -14.94
CA PRO A 174 13.55 -41.02 -16.15
C PRO A 174 13.04 -42.44 -16.12
N ASP A 175 12.33 -42.83 -17.16
CA ASP A 175 11.96 -44.21 -17.41
C ASP A 175 13.21 -44.98 -17.79
N GLU A 176 13.64 -45.85 -16.88
CA GLU A 176 14.61 -46.91 -17.13
C GLU A 176 13.91 -48.02 -17.89
N ARG A 177 14.18 -48.20 -19.19
CA ARG A 177 14.20 -49.47 -19.90
C ARG A 177 14.35 -49.27 -21.42
N ALA A 178 15.56 -49.46 -21.91
CA ALA A 178 15.81 -50.21 -23.14
C ALA A 178 17.30 -50.52 -23.25
N ARG A 179 17.62 -51.81 -23.17
CA ARG A 179 18.94 -52.39 -23.43
C ARG A 179 19.24 -52.34 -24.91
N PRO A 180 20.56 -52.37 -25.28
CA PRO A 180 20.99 -52.27 -26.66
C PRO A 180 21.00 -53.63 -27.34
N SER A 181 20.65 -53.68 -28.59
CA SER A 181 20.98 -54.79 -29.49
C SER A 181 22.11 -54.36 -30.42
N GLN A 182 23.10 -55.25 -30.47
CA GLN A 182 24.30 -55.25 -31.34
C GLN A 182 23.95 -55.38 -32.84
N GLY A 183 24.82 -54.85 -33.64
CA GLY A 183 24.92 -55.32 -35.05
C GLY A 183 25.53 -54.29 -35.99
N ASP A 184 26.82 -54.49 -36.25
CA ASP A 184 27.56 -54.50 -37.51
C ASP A 184 27.81 -53.22 -38.32
N GLU A 185 29.02 -52.82 -38.27
CA GLU A 185 30.16 -52.78 -39.21
C GLU A 185 29.94 -52.30 -40.67
N TRP A 186 30.99 -51.59 -41.10
CA TRP A 186 31.48 -51.26 -42.43
C TRP A 186 31.04 -49.89 -43.01
N GLY A 187 32.01 -49.03 -43.25
CA GLY A 187 32.82 -48.78 -44.36
C GLY A 187 33.26 -47.33 -44.50
N LYS A 188 34.54 -47.18 -44.46
CA LYS A 188 35.44 -46.13 -44.91
C LYS A 188 34.94 -45.24 -46.07
N THR A 189 35.22 -43.91 -46.00
CA THR A 189 36.29 -43.26 -46.81
C THR A 189 36.23 -41.76 -46.70
N GLN A 190 37.38 -41.17 -46.40
CA GLN A 190 37.78 -39.77 -46.70
C GLN A 190 38.32 -39.71 -48.11
N PRO A 191 38.82 -38.61 -48.72
CA PRO A 191 38.82 -37.20 -48.31
C PRO A 191 38.52 -36.21 -49.47
N GLY A 192 38.52 -34.92 -49.22
CA GLY A 192 38.50 -33.90 -50.29
C GLY A 192 38.64 -32.47 -49.82
N ARG A 193 39.84 -31.99 -49.86
CA ARG A 193 40.43 -30.68 -49.69
C ARG A 193 39.93 -29.61 -50.68
N ARG A 194 40.14 -28.38 -50.27
CA ARG A 194 40.53 -27.12 -50.97
C ARG A 194 39.40 -26.07 -50.96
N THR A 195 39.66 -24.96 -50.60
CA THR A 195 40.58 -23.79 -50.60
C THR A 195 39.89 -22.58 -51.17
N ASN A 196 40.13 -21.48 -50.43
CA ASN A 196 40.29 -20.11 -50.91
C ASN A 196 39.12 -19.31 -51.50
N GLY A 197 39.06 -18.10 -50.99
CA GLY A 197 38.65 -16.93 -51.77
C GLY A 197 38.32 -15.70 -50.95
N CYS A 198 39.33 -14.90 -50.75
CA CYS A 198 39.35 -13.50 -50.46
C CYS A 198 38.37 -12.67 -51.31
N GLY A 199 37.97 -11.53 -50.80
CA GLY A 199 37.43 -10.41 -51.60
C GLY A 199 36.75 -9.38 -50.77
N GLN A 200 37.47 -8.43 -50.34
CA GLN A 200 37.41 -7.03 -50.14
C GLN A 200 36.41 -6.30 -51.04
N GLY A 201 35.88 -5.21 -50.50
CA GLY A 201 35.65 -4.04 -51.29
C GLY A 201 34.36 -3.27 -51.01
N SER A 202 34.60 -2.09 -50.49
CA SER A 202 33.87 -0.81 -50.55
C SER A 202 32.73 -0.63 -49.60
#